data_035debee3ee6fccf8c49b265677c1d50
#
_entry.id   035debee3ee6fccf8c49b265677c1d50
#
_cell.length_a   1.000
_cell.length_b   1.000
_cell.length_c   1.000
_cell.angle_alpha   90.00
_cell.angle_beta   90.00
_cell.angle_gamma   90.00
#
_symmetry.space_group_name_H-M   'P 1'
#
loop_
_entity.id
_entity.type
_entity.pdbx_description
1 polymer ?
#
loop_
_entity_poly.entity_id
_entity_poly.type
_entity_poly.pdbx_seq_one_letter_code
_entity_poly.pdbx_strand_id
1 'polypeptide(L)'
;MTGAEYDKCVSQYSDNLYRFALKSLRSDDEAKDIVQESFLRLWENREAVLSGKEKSYLFTVAYRLIVDRVRMGKRYTGDESVLRTSPAPGRPDYNGISELIDRFLDELPPLQKSLIMLRDYEGYSYREMAEMTRLSETQVKVYIFRARTALRRIIGDINNIL
;
A
#
# COMPACT_ATOMS: atom_id res chain seq x y z
N MET A 1 4.15 -23.86 9.02
CA MET A 1 2.94 -23.12 9.46
C MET A 1 1.76 -24.07 9.50
N THR A 2 1.09 -24.11 10.63
CA THR A 2 -0.14 -24.89 10.80
C THR A 2 -1.35 -24.13 10.32
N GLY A 3 -2.50 -24.83 10.18
CA GLY A 3 -3.77 -24.15 9.83
C GLY A 3 -4.17 -23.11 10.87
N ALA A 4 -3.94 -23.38 12.14
CA ALA A 4 -4.23 -22.44 13.22
C ALA A 4 -3.34 -21.19 13.14
N GLU A 5 -2.07 -21.35 12.84
CA GLU A 5 -1.15 -20.22 12.64
C GLU A 5 -1.56 -19.38 11.44
N TYR A 6 -1.99 -20.02 10.34
CA TYR A 6 -2.51 -19.36 9.15
C TYR A 6 -3.76 -18.54 9.49
N ASP A 7 -4.72 -19.15 10.19
CA ASP A 7 -5.96 -18.45 10.59
C ASP A 7 -5.65 -17.23 11.45
N LYS A 8 -4.65 -17.33 12.32
CA LYS A 8 -4.19 -16.21 13.12
C LYS A 8 -3.64 -15.09 12.26
N CYS A 9 -2.86 -15.42 11.23
CA CYS A 9 -2.34 -14.44 10.28
C CYS A 9 -3.49 -13.73 9.53
N VAL A 10 -4.50 -14.48 9.11
CA VAL A 10 -5.67 -13.91 8.44
C VAL A 10 -6.36 -12.90 9.37
N SER A 11 -6.62 -13.28 10.60
CA SER A 11 -7.27 -12.40 11.57
C SER A 11 -6.44 -11.16 11.90
N GLN A 12 -5.13 -11.32 11.96
CA GLN A 12 -4.23 -10.26 12.43
C GLN A 12 -3.91 -9.25 11.32
N TYR A 13 -3.76 -9.68 10.07
CA TYR A 13 -3.22 -8.84 9.01
C TYR A 13 -4.19 -8.48 7.89
N SER A 14 -5.38 -9.08 7.84
CA SER A 14 -6.35 -8.83 6.76
C SER A 14 -6.73 -7.36 6.64
N ASP A 15 -7.04 -6.70 7.74
CA ASP A 15 -7.49 -5.31 7.73
C ASP A 15 -6.39 -4.36 7.25
N ASN A 16 -5.17 -4.55 7.75
CA ASN A 16 -4.03 -3.72 7.37
C ASN A 16 -3.69 -3.91 5.89
N LEU A 17 -3.71 -5.16 5.44
CA LEU A 17 -3.43 -5.49 4.05
C LEU A 17 -4.49 -4.92 3.11
N TYR A 18 -5.77 -5.06 3.48
CA TYR A 18 -6.88 -4.48 2.72
C TYR A 18 -6.75 -2.96 2.62
N ARG A 19 -6.50 -2.29 3.74
CA ARG A 19 -6.34 -0.85 3.76
C ARG A 19 -5.18 -0.40 2.86
N PHE A 20 -4.05 -1.11 2.92
CA PHE A 20 -2.89 -0.84 2.09
C PHE A 20 -3.26 -0.93 0.59
N ALA A 21 -3.91 -2.00 0.19
CA ALA A 21 -4.31 -2.22 -1.19
C ALA A 21 -5.38 -1.21 -1.63
N LEU A 22 -6.37 -0.94 -0.78
CA LEU A 22 -7.44 0.00 -1.08
C LEU A 22 -6.91 1.42 -1.29
N LYS A 23 -6.04 1.89 -0.41
CA LYS A 23 -5.47 3.24 -0.53
C LYS A 23 -4.55 3.34 -1.75
N SER A 24 -3.84 2.27 -2.08
CA SER A 24 -2.94 2.25 -3.23
C SER A 24 -3.69 2.27 -4.57
N LEU A 25 -4.78 1.52 -4.69
CA LEU A 25 -5.50 1.33 -5.95
C LEU A 25 -6.84 2.04 -6.04
N ARG A 26 -7.41 2.46 -4.92
CA ARG A 26 -8.69 3.14 -4.84
C ARG A 26 -9.85 2.32 -5.45
N SER A 27 -9.78 1.01 -5.33
CA SER A 27 -10.81 0.08 -5.81
C SER A 27 -11.03 -1.01 -4.76
N ASP A 28 -12.26 -1.11 -4.27
CA ASP A 28 -12.64 -2.13 -3.29
C ASP A 28 -12.47 -3.54 -3.85
N ASP A 29 -12.92 -3.75 -5.09
CA ASP A 29 -12.84 -5.06 -5.73
C ASP A 29 -11.39 -5.50 -5.93
N GLU A 30 -10.53 -4.61 -6.42
CA GLU A 30 -9.11 -4.91 -6.60
C GLU A 30 -8.41 -5.14 -5.26
N ALA A 31 -8.75 -4.35 -4.23
CA ALA A 31 -8.18 -4.53 -2.91
C ALA A 31 -8.52 -5.90 -2.33
N LYS A 32 -9.77 -6.33 -2.45
CA LYS A 32 -10.21 -7.66 -2.00
C LYS A 32 -9.47 -8.78 -2.74
N ASP A 33 -9.32 -8.63 -4.05
CA ASP A 33 -8.58 -9.61 -4.86
C ASP A 33 -7.12 -9.72 -4.42
N ILE A 34 -6.48 -8.59 -4.12
CA ILE A 34 -5.09 -8.59 -3.65
C ILE A 34 -4.98 -9.27 -2.29
N VAL A 35 -5.90 -9.01 -1.38
CA VAL A 35 -5.91 -9.67 -0.07
C VAL A 35 -6.04 -11.19 -0.23
N GLN A 36 -6.99 -11.64 -1.03
CA GLN A 36 -7.20 -13.07 -1.28
C GLN A 36 -5.96 -13.72 -1.90
N GLU A 37 -5.41 -13.11 -2.94
CA GLU A 37 -4.24 -13.64 -3.63
C GLU A 37 -3.03 -13.68 -2.70
N SER A 38 -2.84 -12.66 -1.88
CA SER A 38 -1.71 -12.61 -0.94
C SER A 38 -1.78 -13.73 0.08
N PHE A 39 -2.96 -13.98 0.65
CA PHE A 39 -3.14 -15.08 1.61
C PHE A 39 -3.06 -16.44 0.94
N LEU A 40 -3.55 -16.58 -0.29
CA LEU A 40 -3.41 -17.81 -1.05
C LEU A 40 -1.94 -18.16 -1.26
N ARG A 41 -1.14 -17.19 -1.67
CA ARG A 41 0.30 -17.40 -1.85
C ARG A 41 1.01 -17.71 -0.54
N LEU A 42 0.59 -17.10 0.56
CA LEU A 42 1.13 -17.44 1.87
C LEU A 42 0.86 -18.91 2.19
N TRP A 43 -0.36 -19.37 1.96
CA TRP A 43 -0.74 -20.76 2.20
C TRP A 43 0.05 -21.72 1.31
N GLU A 44 0.16 -21.43 0.02
CA GLU A 44 0.92 -22.25 -0.93
C GLU A 44 2.41 -22.34 -0.55
N ASN A 45 2.98 -21.27 0.01
CA ASN A 45 4.38 -21.19 0.37
C ASN A 45 4.61 -21.28 1.88
N ARG A 46 3.65 -21.77 2.63
CA ARG A 46 3.67 -21.75 4.09
C ARG A 46 4.87 -22.46 4.71
N GLU A 47 5.42 -23.44 4.03
CA GLU A 47 6.59 -24.16 4.51
C GLU A 47 7.90 -23.40 4.30
N ALA A 48 7.94 -22.55 3.28
CA ALA A 48 9.12 -21.76 2.94
C ALA A 48 9.17 -20.42 3.69
N VAL A 49 8.03 -19.92 4.16
CA VAL A 49 7.97 -18.65 4.89
C VAL A 49 8.43 -18.87 6.32
N LEU A 50 9.45 -18.13 6.72
CA LEU A 50 10.02 -18.25 8.07
C LEU A 50 9.03 -17.71 9.11
N SER A 51 9.01 -18.35 10.28
CA SER A 51 8.20 -17.88 11.41
C SER A 51 8.58 -16.45 11.78
N GLY A 52 7.58 -15.59 11.94
CA GLY A 52 7.77 -14.18 12.20
C GLY A 52 7.91 -13.32 10.94
N LYS A 53 7.96 -13.91 9.76
CA LYS A 53 8.08 -13.19 8.48
C LYS A 53 6.79 -13.19 7.67
N GLU A 54 5.71 -13.67 8.23
CA GLU A 54 4.42 -13.79 7.53
C GLU A 54 3.89 -12.41 7.10
N LYS A 55 3.96 -11.43 7.97
CA LYS A 55 3.50 -10.07 7.66
C LYS A 55 4.29 -9.47 6.49
N SER A 56 5.62 -9.51 6.56
CA SER A 56 6.43 -8.93 5.50
C SER A 56 6.27 -9.67 4.17
N TYR A 57 6.04 -10.99 4.22
CA TYR A 57 5.71 -11.77 3.03
C TYR A 57 4.40 -11.28 2.40
N LEU A 58 3.36 -11.13 3.20
CA LEU A 58 2.05 -10.66 2.72
C LEU A 58 2.13 -9.28 2.08
N PHE A 59 2.79 -8.33 2.74
CA PHE A 59 2.94 -6.98 2.21
C PHE A 59 3.83 -6.94 0.97
N THR A 60 4.84 -7.81 0.89
CA THR A 60 5.67 -7.95 -0.32
C THR A 60 4.85 -8.43 -1.50
N VAL A 61 4.05 -9.47 -1.31
CA VAL A 61 3.17 -9.99 -2.36
C VAL A 61 2.16 -8.93 -2.77
N ALA A 62 1.52 -8.29 -1.80
CA ALA A 62 0.53 -7.25 -2.07
C ALA A 62 1.15 -6.09 -2.86
N TYR A 63 2.33 -5.63 -2.48
CA TYR A 63 3.02 -4.55 -3.19
C TYR A 63 3.29 -4.94 -4.65
N ARG A 64 3.79 -6.14 -4.88
CA ARG A 64 4.07 -6.62 -6.25
C ARG A 64 2.82 -6.72 -7.10
N LEU A 65 1.72 -7.17 -6.51
CA LEU A 65 0.43 -7.20 -7.21
C LEU A 65 -0.07 -5.79 -7.52
N ILE A 66 0.11 -4.85 -6.62
CA ILE A 66 -0.23 -3.43 -6.84
C ILE A 66 0.59 -2.88 -8.02
N VAL A 67 1.90 -3.13 -8.04
CA VAL A 67 2.76 -2.69 -9.14
C VAL A 67 2.27 -3.25 -10.47
N ASP A 68 1.94 -4.52 -10.51
CA ASP A 68 1.45 -5.17 -11.73
C ASP A 68 0.15 -4.52 -12.22
N ARG A 69 -0.78 -4.22 -11.32
CA ARG A 69 -2.05 -3.57 -11.68
C ARG A 69 -1.85 -2.14 -12.15
N VAL A 70 -0.96 -1.39 -11.50
CA VAL A 70 -0.63 -0.03 -11.93
C VAL A 70 -0.04 -0.06 -13.34
N ARG A 71 0.85 -0.98 -13.62
CA ARG A 71 1.44 -1.13 -14.97
C ARG A 71 0.41 -1.52 -16.01
N MET A 72 -0.49 -2.43 -15.68
CA MET A 72 -1.59 -2.82 -16.59
C MET A 72 -2.52 -1.65 -16.87
N GLY A 73 -2.87 -0.86 -15.86
CA GLY A 73 -3.68 0.34 -16.03
C GLY A 73 -3.05 1.33 -16.99
N LYS A 74 -1.74 1.55 -16.89
CA LYS A 74 -1.01 2.42 -17.81
C LYS A 74 -1.01 1.91 -19.26
N ARG A 75 -0.93 0.59 -19.44
CA ARG A 75 -0.98 -0.02 -20.79
C ARG A 75 -2.33 0.19 -21.46
N TYR A 76 -3.43 0.10 -20.70
CA TYR A 76 -4.77 0.21 -21.26
C TYR A 76 -5.20 1.64 -21.49
N THR A 77 -4.77 2.56 -20.66
CA THR A 77 -5.27 3.94 -20.69
C THR A 77 -4.23 4.96 -21.14
N GLY A 78 -2.94 4.63 -21.03
CA GLY A 78 -1.86 5.56 -21.30
C GLY A 78 -1.82 6.77 -20.38
N ASP A 79 -2.69 6.83 -19.39
CA ASP A 79 -2.89 8.00 -18.53
C ASP A 79 -2.96 7.57 -17.06
N GLU A 80 -2.06 8.13 -16.25
CA GLU A 80 -2.06 7.91 -14.80
C GLU A 80 -3.31 8.47 -14.11
N SER A 81 -4.01 9.43 -14.75
CA SER A 81 -5.17 10.08 -14.16
C SER A 81 -6.36 9.14 -13.97
N VAL A 82 -6.47 8.08 -14.77
CA VAL A 82 -7.58 7.13 -14.67
C VAL A 82 -7.56 6.33 -13.37
N LEU A 83 -6.39 6.11 -12.81
CA LEU A 83 -6.27 5.44 -11.51
C LEU A 83 -6.68 6.33 -10.34
N ARG A 84 -6.91 7.63 -10.60
CA ARG A 84 -7.31 8.61 -9.58
C ARG A 84 -8.82 8.83 -9.51
N THR A 85 -9.62 8.23 -10.40
CA THR A 85 -11.00 8.68 -10.63
C THR A 85 -12.07 7.99 -9.80
N SER A 86 -11.75 6.94 -9.07
CA SER A 86 -12.75 6.28 -8.23
C SER A 86 -12.49 6.64 -6.77
N PRO A 87 -13.33 7.49 -6.17
CA PRO A 87 -13.25 7.66 -4.73
C PRO A 87 -13.55 6.31 -4.08
N ALA A 88 -12.66 5.86 -3.21
CA ALA A 88 -12.93 4.69 -2.39
C ALA A 88 -14.25 4.92 -1.64
N PRO A 89 -15.08 3.86 -1.47
CA PRO A 89 -16.25 3.99 -0.64
C PRO A 89 -15.79 4.51 0.73
N GLY A 90 -16.28 5.68 1.10
CA GLY A 90 -15.82 6.37 2.29
C GLY A 90 -16.07 5.51 3.53
N ARG A 91 -15.03 5.18 4.25
CA ARG A 91 -15.22 4.83 5.64
C ARG A 91 -15.76 6.07 6.32
N PRO A 92 -16.80 5.95 7.16
CA PRO A 92 -17.16 7.07 8.00
C PRO A 92 -15.95 7.34 8.89
N ASP A 93 -15.25 8.39 8.58
CA ASP A 93 -14.06 8.76 9.32
C ASP A 93 -14.51 9.79 10.35
N TYR A 94 -14.45 9.40 11.59
CA TYR A 94 -14.87 10.26 12.69
C TYR A 94 -13.82 11.32 13.03
N ASN A 95 -12.71 11.33 12.30
CA ASN A 95 -11.58 12.20 12.57
C ASN A 95 -11.20 12.95 11.31
N GLY A 96 -11.48 14.24 11.26
CA GLY A 96 -11.19 15.09 10.10
C GLY A 96 -9.72 15.08 9.67
N ILE A 97 -8.80 14.73 10.60
CA ILE A 97 -7.38 14.58 10.30
C ILE A 97 -7.12 13.38 9.41
N SER A 98 -7.77 12.24 9.65
CA SER A 98 -7.64 11.06 8.81
C SER A 98 -8.12 11.32 7.38
N GLU A 99 -9.23 12.05 7.23
CA GLU A 99 -9.73 12.43 5.91
C GLU A 99 -8.72 13.31 5.16
N LEU A 100 -8.10 14.25 5.86
CA LEU A 100 -7.07 15.11 5.26
C LEU A 100 -5.87 14.30 4.81
N ILE A 101 -5.39 13.38 5.64
CA ILE A 101 -4.28 12.52 5.31
C ILE A 101 -4.61 11.66 4.07
N ASP A 102 -5.82 11.11 4.02
CA ASP A 102 -6.27 10.34 2.86
C ASP A 102 -6.29 11.17 1.59
N ARG A 103 -6.77 12.42 1.66
CA ARG A 103 -6.75 13.34 0.51
C ARG A 103 -5.33 13.63 0.04
N PHE A 104 -4.40 13.86 0.98
CA PHE A 104 -3.00 14.10 0.64
C PHE A 104 -2.37 12.89 -0.03
N LEU A 105 -2.67 11.69 0.48
CA LEU A 105 -2.18 10.46 -0.12
C LEU A 105 -2.73 10.27 -1.52
N ASP A 106 -3.98 10.66 -1.77
CA ASP A 106 -4.61 10.55 -3.08
C ASP A 106 -3.92 11.40 -4.15
N GLU A 107 -3.25 12.47 -3.75
CA GLU A 107 -2.49 13.32 -4.68
C GLU A 107 -1.16 12.68 -5.10
N LEU A 108 -0.70 11.63 -4.42
CA LEU A 108 0.55 10.96 -4.75
C LEU A 108 0.34 9.91 -5.85
N PRO A 109 1.35 9.71 -6.72
CA PRO A 109 1.35 8.54 -7.60
C PRO A 109 1.20 7.24 -6.79
N PRO A 110 0.49 6.23 -7.33
CA PRO A 110 0.18 5.01 -6.56
C PRO A 110 1.40 4.32 -5.93
N LEU A 111 2.52 4.26 -6.63
CA LEU A 111 3.71 3.58 -6.09
C LEU A 111 4.39 4.39 -4.98
N GLN A 112 4.42 5.72 -5.10
CA GLN A 112 4.93 6.58 -4.02
C GLN A 112 4.03 6.48 -2.78
N LYS A 113 2.73 6.46 -2.98
CA LYS A 113 1.76 6.27 -1.92
C LYS A 113 1.97 4.93 -1.20
N SER A 114 2.14 3.85 -1.96
CA SER A 114 2.40 2.53 -1.38
C SER A 114 3.68 2.51 -0.53
N LEU A 115 4.74 3.16 -1.01
CA LEU A 115 6.01 3.22 -0.28
C LEU A 115 5.88 4.00 1.03
N ILE A 116 5.19 5.15 1.00
CA ILE A 116 4.93 5.93 2.21
C ILE A 116 4.16 5.09 3.23
N MET A 117 3.17 4.33 2.79
CA MET A 117 2.37 3.50 3.68
C MET A 117 3.20 2.37 4.30
N LEU A 118 4.06 1.73 3.53
CA LEU A 118 4.96 0.70 4.07
C LEU A 118 5.90 1.28 5.13
N ARG A 119 6.37 2.51 4.93
CA ARG A 119 7.28 3.16 5.87
C ARG A 119 6.55 3.70 7.10
N ASP A 120 5.53 4.52 6.89
CA ASP A 120 4.92 5.30 7.97
C ASP A 120 3.80 4.57 8.70
N TYR A 121 3.02 3.73 8.01
CA TYR A 121 1.96 2.96 8.65
C TYR A 121 2.43 1.58 9.13
N GLU A 122 3.27 0.91 8.33
CA GLU A 122 3.69 -0.45 8.64
C GLU A 122 5.07 -0.52 9.30
N GLY A 123 5.83 0.57 9.29
CA GLY A 123 7.06 0.69 10.07
C GLY A 123 8.28 -0.02 9.51
N TYR A 124 8.29 -0.36 8.23
CA TYR A 124 9.44 -1.02 7.62
C TYR A 124 10.63 -0.07 7.48
N SER A 125 11.84 -0.61 7.66
CA SER A 125 13.06 0.14 7.40
C SER A 125 13.30 0.30 5.91
N TYR A 126 14.14 1.24 5.51
CA TYR A 126 14.51 1.41 4.10
C TYR A 126 15.15 0.16 3.53
N ARG A 127 15.96 -0.54 4.32
CA ARG A 127 16.57 -1.80 3.91
C ARG A 127 15.53 -2.89 3.65
N GLU A 128 14.58 -3.05 4.59
CA GLU A 128 13.49 -4.00 4.44
C GLU A 128 12.65 -3.66 3.20
N MET A 129 12.34 -2.38 3.00
CA MET A 129 11.57 -1.92 1.85
C MET A 129 12.31 -2.18 0.54
N ALA A 130 13.63 -2.02 0.51
CA ALA A 130 14.44 -2.34 -0.67
C ALA A 130 14.30 -3.82 -1.05
N GLU A 131 14.36 -4.70 -0.06
CA GLU A 131 14.17 -6.14 -0.29
C GLU A 131 12.75 -6.46 -0.77
N MET A 132 11.74 -5.85 -0.17
CA MET A 132 10.33 -6.08 -0.52
C MET A 132 9.98 -5.59 -1.92
N THR A 133 10.51 -4.44 -2.31
CA THR A 133 10.13 -3.75 -3.55
C THR A 133 11.06 -4.03 -4.72
N ARG A 134 12.21 -4.63 -4.47
CA ARG A 134 13.31 -4.83 -5.45
C ARG A 134 13.90 -3.52 -5.97
N LEU A 135 13.68 -2.44 -5.25
CA LEU A 135 14.37 -1.17 -5.48
C LEU A 135 15.65 -1.15 -4.65
N SER A 136 16.59 -0.30 -5.04
CA SER A 136 17.75 -0.04 -4.18
C SER A 136 17.32 0.77 -2.96
N GLU A 137 18.09 0.70 -1.88
CA GLU A 137 17.83 1.51 -0.69
C GLU A 137 17.84 3.00 -1.02
N THR A 138 18.76 3.43 -1.90
CA THR A 138 18.83 4.80 -2.38
C THR A 138 17.55 5.20 -3.13
N GLN A 139 17.04 4.34 -4.02
CA GLN A 139 15.78 4.62 -4.72
C GLN A 139 14.60 4.73 -3.77
N VAL A 140 14.51 3.85 -2.78
CA VAL A 140 13.46 3.93 -1.75
C VAL A 140 13.51 5.28 -1.05
N LYS A 141 14.70 5.70 -0.61
CA LYS A 141 14.87 7.00 0.06
C LYS A 141 14.45 8.16 -0.84
N VAL A 142 14.80 8.13 -2.12
CA VAL A 142 14.42 9.17 -3.09
C VAL A 142 12.91 9.25 -3.25
N TYR A 143 12.24 8.11 -3.43
CA TYR A 143 10.78 8.08 -3.57
C TYR A 143 10.07 8.57 -2.31
N ILE A 144 10.55 8.17 -1.14
CA ILE A 144 9.98 8.64 0.14
C ILE A 144 10.17 10.15 0.27
N PHE A 145 11.36 10.66 -0.06
CA PHE A 145 11.64 12.09 -0.02
C PHE A 145 10.71 12.88 -0.94
N ARG A 146 10.52 12.39 -2.18
CA ARG A 146 9.61 13.03 -3.14
C ARG A 146 8.17 13.03 -2.65
N ALA A 147 7.73 11.90 -2.09
CA ALA A 147 6.39 11.80 -1.53
C ALA A 147 6.17 12.77 -0.38
N ARG A 148 7.11 12.84 0.54
CA ARG A 148 7.03 13.77 1.69
C ARG A 148 7.07 15.22 1.25
N THR A 149 7.87 15.54 0.23
CA THR A 149 7.93 16.91 -0.32
C THR A 149 6.58 17.29 -0.94
N ALA A 150 5.97 16.39 -1.70
CA ALA A 150 4.64 16.61 -2.28
C ALA A 150 3.59 16.81 -1.18
N LEU A 151 3.62 16.00 -0.13
CA LEU A 151 2.70 16.14 1.00
C LEU A 151 2.86 17.47 1.71
N ARG A 152 4.08 17.90 1.95
CA ARG A 152 4.35 19.21 2.57
C ARG A 152 3.83 20.36 1.73
N ARG A 153 3.96 20.27 0.41
CA ARG A 153 3.45 21.30 -0.50
C ARG A 153 1.93 21.39 -0.41
N ILE A 154 1.25 20.26 -0.40
CA ILE A 154 -0.22 20.20 -0.28
C ILE A 154 -0.67 20.78 1.05
N ILE A 155 0.00 20.43 2.15
CA ILE A 155 -0.29 20.97 3.48
C ILE A 155 -0.04 22.48 3.52
N GLY A 156 1.04 22.95 2.90
CA GLY A 156 1.34 24.37 2.80
C GLY A 156 0.27 25.15 2.06
N ASP A 157 -0.23 24.63 0.97
CA ASP A 157 -1.32 25.24 0.19
C ASP A 157 -2.59 25.36 1.02
N ILE A 158 -2.92 24.35 1.82
CA ILE A 158 -4.09 24.41 2.71
C ILE A 158 -3.91 25.44 3.80
N ASN A 159 -2.73 25.53 4.40
CA ASN A 159 -2.45 26.55 5.42
C ASN A 159 -2.54 27.96 4.87
N ASN A 160 -2.25 28.16 3.60
CA ASN A 160 -2.37 29.47 2.93
C ASN A 160 -3.83 29.83 2.62
N ILE A 161 -4.73 28.86 2.56
CA ILE A 161 -6.17 29.08 2.32
C ILE A 161 -6.91 29.35 3.64
N LEU A 162 -6.40 28.85 4.72
CA LEU A 162 -6.95 29.05 6.06
C LEU A 162 -6.32 30.27 6.72
#